data_f0475c1deffe064aeb8b476409bdb918
#
_entry.id   f0475c1deffe064aeb8b476409bdb918
#
_cell.length_a   1.000
_cell.length_b   1.000
_cell.length_c   1.000
_cell.angle_alpha   90.00
_cell.angle_beta   90.00
_cell.angle_gamma   90.00
#
_symmetry.space_group_name_H-M   'P 1'
#
loop_
_entity.id
_entity.type
_entity.pdbx_description
1 polymer ?
#
loop_
_entity_poly.entity_id
_entity_poly.type
_entity_poly.pdbx_seq_one_letter_code
_entity_poly.pdbx_strand_id
1 'polypeptide(L)' 'MTLGERMLHYRARNRISQSKLAELMDEDLMTIYRIENGIHKPHKINEIRLTEKMDKLEAEERGKDTND' A
#
# COMPACT_ATOMS: atom_id res chain seq x y z
N MET A 1 -8.07 5.23 -9.39
CA MET A 1 -7.94 4.89 -7.96
C MET A 1 -6.72 5.58 -7.38
N THR A 2 -6.90 6.22 -6.23
CA THR A 2 -5.78 6.91 -5.57
C THR A 2 -4.86 5.91 -4.90
N LEU A 3 -3.67 6.37 -4.52
CA LEU A 3 -2.72 5.53 -3.78
C LEU A 3 -3.34 5.03 -2.48
N GLY A 4 -4.04 5.91 -1.74
CA GLY A 4 -4.70 5.51 -0.50
C GLY A 4 -5.75 4.43 -0.73
N GLU A 5 -6.53 4.56 -1.80
CA GLU A 5 -7.52 3.55 -2.15
C GLU A 5 -6.86 2.22 -2.52
N ARG A 6 -5.75 2.27 -3.27
CA ARG A 6 -5.02 1.04 -3.61
C ARG A 6 -4.53 0.33 -2.36
N MET A 7 -3.99 1.10 -1.40
CA MET A 7 -3.52 0.55 -0.12
C MET A 7 -4.65 -0.10 0.65
N LEU A 8 -5.78 0.60 0.76
CA LEU A 8 -6.94 0.10 1.48
C LEU A 8 -7.47 -1.19 0.84
N HIS A 9 -7.59 -1.20 -0.49
CA HIS A 9 -8.09 -2.37 -1.22
C HIS A 9 -7.13 -3.56 -1.09
N TYR A 10 -5.83 -3.30 -1.16
CA TYR A 10 -4.83 -4.36 -0.95
C TYR A 10 -4.99 -4.98 0.43
N ARG A 11 -5.13 -4.14 1.47
CA ARG A 11 -5.32 -4.63 2.83
C ARG A 11 -6.59 -5.46 2.97
N ALA A 12 -7.68 -4.99 2.35
CA ALA A 12 -8.96 -5.70 2.41
C ALA A 12 -8.85 -7.08 1.75
N ARG A 13 -8.23 -7.14 0.57
CA ARG A 13 -8.06 -8.42 -0.14
C ARG A 13 -7.20 -9.40 0.64
N ASN A 14 -6.18 -8.90 1.33
CA ASN A 14 -5.23 -9.76 2.03
C ASN A 14 -5.54 -9.91 3.52
N ARG A 15 -6.57 -9.22 4.00
CA ARG A 15 -7.01 -9.26 5.40
C ARG A 15 -5.89 -8.88 6.36
N ILE A 16 -5.19 -7.80 6.06
CA ILE A 16 -4.09 -7.33 6.88
C ILE A 16 -4.39 -5.95 7.46
N SER A 17 -3.74 -5.65 8.58
CA SER A 17 -3.87 -4.37 9.28
C SER A 17 -3.02 -3.29 8.60
N GLN A 18 -3.26 -2.03 9.01
CA GLN A 18 -2.39 -0.93 8.59
C GLN A 18 -0.95 -1.18 9.05
N SER A 19 -0.77 -1.69 10.25
CA SER A 19 0.56 -2.02 10.78
C SER A 19 1.27 -3.04 9.91
N LYS A 20 0.54 -4.07 9.47
CA LYS A 20 1.12 -5.09 8.61
C LYS A 20 1.51 -4.51 7.25
N LEU A 21 0.65 -3.67 6.68
CA LEU A 21 0.98 -3.03 5.41
C LEU A 21 2.21 -2.12 5.55
N ALA A 22 2.28 -1.37 6.66
CA ALA A 22 3.44 -0.52 6.94
C ALA A 22 4.72 -1.36 6.98
N GLU A 23 4.66 -2.52 7.63
CA GLU A 23 5.78 -3.44 7.68
C GLU A 23 6.20 -3.92 6.29
N LEU A 24 5.20 -4.34 5.49
CA LEU A 24 5.46 -4.84 4.14
C LEU A 24 6.04 -3.77 3.23
N MET A 25 5.67 -2.52 3.43
CA MET A 25 6.14 -1.40 2.64
C MET A 25 7.40 -0.75 3.23
N ASP A 26 7.81 -1.19 4.41
CA ASP A 26 8.92 -0.57 5.15
C ASP A 26 8.65 0.92 5.34
N GLU A 27 7.46 1.23 5.84
CA GLU A 27 7.00 2.59 6.09
C GLU A 27 6.46 2.71 7.50
N ASP A 28 6.35 3.95 8.00
CA ASP A 28 5.72 4.20 9.29
C ASP A 28 4.21 3.97 9.22
N LEU A 29 3.66 3.45 10.31
CA LEU A 29 2.22 3.27 10.43
C LEU A 29 1.47 4.58 10.17
N MET A 30 1.98 5.70 10.71
CA MET A 30 1.33 7.00 10.52
C MET A 30 1.29 7.42 9.06
N THR A 31 2.31 7.06 8.28
CA THR A 31 2.33 7.35 6.86
C THR A 31 1.17 6.64 6.16
N ILE A 32 0.97 5.35 6.48
CA ILE A 32 -0.13 4.56 5.91
C ILE A 32 -1.47 5.15 6.32
N TYR A 33 -1.64 5.44 7.61
CA TYR A 33 -2.86 6.01 8.14
C TYR A 33 -3.24 7.32 7.43
N ARG A 34 -2.29 8.24 7.31
CA ARG A 34 -2.54 9.55 6.71
C ARG A 34 -2.92 9.44 5.24
N ILE A 35 -2.24 8.58 4.51
CA ILE A 35 -2.51 8.40 3.08
C ILE A 35 -3.87 7.76 2.87
N GLU A 36 -4.20 6.71 3.61
CA GLU A 36 -5.49 6.05 3.47
C GLU A 36 -6.65 6.97 3.84
N ASN A 37 -6.45 7.84 4.80
CA ASN A 37 -7.51 8.74 5.26
C ASN A 37 -7.52 10.10 4.56
N GLY A 38 -6.59 10.32 3.64
CA GLY A 38 -6.54 11.58 2.90
C GLY A 38 -6.22 12.79 3.75
N ILE A 39 -5.61 12.59 4.92
CA ILE A 39 -5.28 13.68 5.84
C ILE A 39 -4.10 14.49 5.35
N HIS A 40 -3.14 13.83 4.73
CA HIS A 40 -1.92 14.48 4.27
C HIS A 40 -1.50 13.85 2.94
N LYS A 41 -1.35 14.72 1.93
CA LYS A 41 -0.92 14.26 0.62
C LYS A 41 0.62 14.22 0.59
N PRO A 42 1.23 13.09 0.25
CA PRO A 42 2.70 13.01 0.22
C PRO A 42 3.27 13.89 -0.88
N HIS A 43 4.51 14.34 -0.69
CA HIS A 43 5.24 15.01 -1.76
C HIS A 43 5.36 14.06 -2.95
N LYS A 44 5.47 14.65 -4.13
CA LYS A 44 5.47 13.87 -5.37
C LYS A 44 6.51 12.77 -5.40
N ILE A 45 7.72 13.05 -4.91
CA ILE A 45 8.79 12.05 -4.91
C ILE A 45 8.46 10.88 -3.98
N ASN A 46 7.84 11.17 -2.84
CA ASN A 46 7.40 10.13 -1.91
C ASN A 46 6.22 9.34 -2.49
N GLU A 47 5.33 10.03 -3.18
CA GLU A 47 4.20 9.37 -3.84
C GLU A 47 4.68 8.37 -4.87
N ILE A 48 5.69 8.73 -5.67
CA ILE A 48 6.27 7.83 -6.66
C ILE A 48 6.88 6.62 -5.97
N ARG A 49 7.65 6.84 -4.91
CA ARG A 49 8.29 5.77 -4.15
C ARG A 49 7.26 4.80 -3.57
N LEU A 50 6.20 5.34 -2.98
CA LEU A 50 5.15 4.53 -2.39
C LEU A 50 4.34 3.78 -3.44
N THR A 51 4.10 4.43 -4.58
CA THR A 51 3.42 3.80 -5.71
C THR A 51 4.21 2.59 -6.21
N GLU A 52 5.53 2.73 -6.33
CA GLU A 52 6.39 1.62 -6.75
C GLU A 52 6.33 0.46 -5.76
N LYS A 53 6.29 0.75 -4.47
CA LYS A 53 6.15 -0.29 -3.44
C LYS A 53 4.82 -1.02 -3.58
N MET A 54 3.74 -0.28 -3.83
CA MET A 54 2.42 -0.89 -4.05
C MET A 54 2.40 -1.72 -5.32
N ASP A 55 3.02 -1.23 -6.40
CA ASP A 55 3.12 -1.98 -7.65
C ASP A 55 3.77 -3.34 -7.41
N LYS A 56 4.85 -3.35 -6.62
CA LYS A 56 5.57 -4.58 -6.31
C LYS A 56 4.70 -5.55 -5.50
N LEU A 57 4.02 -5.03 -4.47
CA LEU A 57 3.15 -5.87 -3.65
C LEU A 57 2.01 -6.47 -4.47
N GLU A 58 1.41 -5.68 -5.34
CA GLU A 58 0.32 -6.14 -6.19
C GLU A 58 0.80 -7.15 -7.22
N ALA A 59 2.01 -6.98 -7.73
CA ALA A 59 2.60 -7.95 -8.65
C ALA A 59 2.83 -9.29 -7.95
N GLU A 60 3.33 -9.24 -6.72
CA GLU A 60 3.53 -10.46 -5.92
C GLU A 60 2.20 -11.13 -5.60
N GLU A 61 1.18 -10.33 -5.32
CA GLU A 61 -0.17 -10.85 -5.07
C GLU A 61 -0.69 -11.61 -6.29
N ARG A 62 -0.53 -11.04 -7.47
CA ARG A 62 -0.96 -11.68 -8.73
C ARG A 62 -0.18 -12.97 -9.00
N GLY A 63 1.10 -12.96 -8.67
CA GLY A 63 1.94 -14.14 -8.82
C GLY A 63 1.47 -15.31 -7.97
N LYS A 64 1.02 -15.02 -6.75
CA LYS A 64 0.50 -16.05 -5.85
C LYS A 64 -0.80 -16.65 -6.41
N ASP A 65 -1.64 -15.81 -7.01
CA ASP A 65 -2.93 -16.24 -7.55
C ASP A 65 -2.76 -17.16 -8.76
N THR A 66 -1.68 -17.01 -9.52
CA THR A 66 -1.44 -17.78 -10.74
C THR A 66 -0.59 -19.02 -10.50
N ASN A 67 -0.11 -19.21 -9.29
CA ASN A 67 0.78 -20.31 -8.96
C ASN A 67 -0.04 -21.47 -8.37
N ASP A 68 -0.43 -22.36 -9.21
CA ASP A 68 -1.18 -23.55 -8.82
C ASP A 68 -0.27 -24.73 -8.51
#